data_def4efa7d9b4816c1aeeac5b687971de
#
_entry.id   def4efa7d9b4816c1aeeac5b687971de
#
_cell.length_a   1.000
_cell.length_b   1.000
_cell.length_c   1.000
_cell.angle_alpha   90.00
_cell.angle_beta   90.00
_cell.angle_gamma   90.00
#
_symmetry.space_group_name_H-M   'P 1'
#
loop_
_entity.id
_entity.type
_entity.pdbx_description
1 polymer ?
#
loop_
_entity_poly.entity_id
_entity_poly.type
_entity_poly.pdbx_seq_one_letter_code
_entity_poly.pdbx_strand_id
1 'polypeptide(L)'
;DPLEIFTDREGEIILKKYSPIGELGNFAKEYAEALAQSSGHGVCITDRDQIVATAGGIKKDYVGKAISKQLENVIQDREQILSDRDDRKYVKIAIDETGESMPQVVCPILCEGDAIGSVILLNKDSHGHMGETEQILARCAAGFMGRQMEQ
;
A
#
# COMPACT_ATOMS: atom_id res chain seq x y z
N ASP A 1 5.71 6.59 34.35
CA ASP A 1 6.02 6.49 33.61
C ASP A 1 5.87 6.24 33.11
N PRO A 2 5.51 6.14 33.26
CA PRO A 2 5.70 5.86 32.41
C PRO A 2 5.40 5.89 31.81
N LEU A 3 4.80 5.91 31.68
CA LEU A 3 4.92 5.97 30.78
C LEU A 3 5.14 6.53 30.64
N GLU A 4 5.10 6.83 31.01
CA GLU A 4 5.59 7.24 30.56
C GLU A 4 5.56 7.58 30.22
N ILE A 5 5.12 7.81 30.70
CA ILE A 5 5.37 7.92 30.10
C ILE A 5 5.49 8.35 29.97
N PHE A 6 5.29 8.76 30.15
CA PHE A 6 5.84 9.01 29.69
C PHE A 6 5.77 9.75 29.68
N THR A 7 5.39 10.34 30.13
CA THR A 7 5.63 10.93 29.86
C THR A 7 5.83 11.51 29.66
N ASP A 8 5.36 11.93 30.01
CA ASP A 8 5.78 12.29 29.58
C ASP A 8 6.13 12.73 29.20
N ARG A 9 5.86 13.30 29.29
CA ARG A 9 6.31 13.38 28.53
C ARG A 9 6.52 12.66 28.04
N GLU A 10 5.79 12.53 28.05
CA GLU A 10 6.09 11.42 27.75
C GLU A 10 5.10 10.46 27.48
N GLY A 11 3.73 10.34 27.85
CA GLY A 11 2.81 9.24 27.73
C GLY A 11 2.11 9.18 26.40
N GLU A 12 1.63 10.28 25.91
CA GLU A 12 0.92 10.33 24.64
C GLU A 12 1.80 9.96 23.47
N ILE A 13 3.06 10.17 23.62
CA ILE A 13 4.01 9.79 22.57
C ILE A 13 4.02 8.30 22.36
N ILE A 14 3.78 7.55 23.40
CA ILE A 14 3.82 6.10 23.34
C ILE A 14 2.76 5.55 22.42
N LEU A 15 1.59 6.15 22.41
CA LEU A 15 0.50 5.65 21.57
C LEU A 15 0.84 5.67 20.09
N LYS A 16 1.54 6.69 19.66
CA LYS A 16 1.91 6.79 18.25
C LYS A 16 2.85 5.70 17.81
N LYS A 17 3.70 5.26 18.71
CA LYS A 17 4.69 4.25 18.38
C LYS A 17 4.09 2.90 18.05
N TYR A 18 2.91 2.66 18.51
CA TYR A 18 2.34 1.33 18.37
C TYR A 18 1.45 1.18 17.15
N SER A 19 1.46 2.17 16.28
CA SER A 19 0.80 2.01 14.99
C SER A 19 1.81 1.44 14.00
N PRO A 20 1.62 0.21 13.52
CA PRO A 20 2.50 -0.34 12.48
C PRO A 20 2.47 0.53 11.24
N ILE A 21 1.37 1.18 11.02
CA ILE A 21 1.12 2.08 9.91
C ILE A 21 2.10 3.24 9.88
N GLY A 22 2.34 3.87 11.06
CA GLY A 22 3.28 4.96 11.15
C GLY A 22 4.69 4.55 10.81
N GLU A 23 5.08 3.36 11.23
CA GLU A 23 6.40 2.84 10.92
C GLU A 23 6.52 2.49 9.45
N LEU A 24 5.47 1.90 8.88
CA LEU A 24 5.46 1.56 7.47
C LEU A 24 5.73 2.78 6.62
N GLY A 25 5.11 3.91 6.95
CA GLY A 25 5.28 5.15 6.20
C GLY A 25 6.71 5.64 6.12
N ASN A 26 7.53 5.32 7.12
CA ASN A 26 8.90 5.82 7.18
C ASN A 26 9.78 5.28 6.06
N PHE A 27 9.56 4.06 5.61
CA PHE A 27 10.37 3.50 4.53
C PHE A 27 9.55 3.13 3.30
N ALA A 28 8.24 3.24 3.38
CA ALA A 28 7.37 2.89 2.26
C ALA A 28 7.70 3.70 1.01
N LYS A 29 8.01 4.98 1.19
CA LYS A 29 8.33 5.84 0.06
C LYS A 29 9.57 5.35 -0.68
N GLU A 30 10.62 5.04 0.05
CA GLU A 30 11.85 4.55 -0.58
C GLU A 30 11.62 3.20 -1.26
N TYR A 31 10.86 2.34 -0.61
CA TYR A 31 10.56 1.04 -1.20
C TYR A 31 9.71 1.21 -2.46
N ALA A 32 8.73 2.10 -2.41
CA ALA A 32 7.89 2.38 -3.58
C ALA A 32 8.73 2.89 -4.75
N GLU A 33 9.69 3.77 -4.48
CA GLU A 33 10.57 4.29 -5.51
C GLU A 33 11.44 3.21 -6.12
N ALA A 34 12.02 2.35 -5.29
CA ALA A 34 12.83 1.24 -5.77
C ALA A 34 12.00 0.26 -6.61
N LEU A 35 10.81 -0.05 -6.15
CA LEU A 35 9.92 -0.96 -6.85
C LEU A 35 9.47 -0.37 -8.19
N ALA A 36 9.15 0.92 -8.22
CA ALA A 36 8.77 1.60 -9.45
C ALA A 36 9.93 1.59 -10.45
N GLN A 37 11.13 1.87 -9.98
CA GLN A 37 12.31 1.89 -10.83
C GLN A 37 12.59 0.51 -11.41
N SER A 38 12.50 -0.52 -10.62
CA SER A 38 12.79 -1.89 -11.06
C SER A 38 11.71 -2.45 -11.98
N SER A 39 10.45 -2.12 -11.73
CA SER A 39 9.34 -2.68 -12.47
C SER A 39 8.95 -1.84 -13.69
N GLY A 40 9.27 -0.56 -13.68
CA GLY A 40 8.81 0.37 -14.71
C GLY A 40 7.36 0.77 -14.55
N HIS A 41 6.70 0.41 -13.46
CA HIS A 41 5.28 0.67 -13.23
C HIS A 41 5.07 1.74 -12.17
N GLY A 42 3.85 2.26 -12.10
CA GLY A 42 3.43 3.10 -11.00
C GLY A 42 3.24 2.23 -9.75
N VAL A 43 3.51 2.80 -8.59
CA VAL A 43 3.41 2.09 -7.32
C VAL A 43 2.61 2.92 -6.33
N CYS A 44 1.71 2.25 -5.62
CA CYS A 44 1.00 2.83 -4.50
C CYS A 44 1.13 1.88 -3.32
N ILE A 45 1.43 2.41 -2.15
CA ILE A 45 1.46 1.62 -0.93
C ILE A 45 0.45 2.25 0.02
N THR A 46 -0.39 1.41 0.63
CA THR A 46 -1.43 1.89 1.52
C THR A 46 -1.34 1.19 2.86
N ASP A 47 -1.87 1.85 3.88
CA ASP A 47 -2.24 1.16 5.11
C ASP A 47 -3.71 0.75 4.98
N ARG A 48 -4.40 0.55 6.09
CA ARG A 48 -5.80 0.12 6.06
C ARG A 48 -6.77 1.26 5.79
N ASP A 49 -6.30 2.49 5.82
CA ASP A 49 -7.15 3.68 5.77
C ASP A 49 -6.79 4.63 4.64
N GLN A 50 -5.51 4.74 4.32
CA GLN A 50 -5.05 5.78 3.40
C GLN A 50 -3.82 5.34 2.62
N ILE A 51 -3.53 6.09 1.58
CA ILE A 51 -2.32 5.91 0.77
C ILE A 51 -1.16 6.51 1.54
N VAL A 52 -0.09 5.74 1.74
CA VAL A 52 1.08 6.20 2.50
C VAL A 52 2.28 6.53 1.61
N ALA A 53 2.35 5.98 0.40
CA ALA A 53 3.45 6.28 -0.52
C ALA A 53 3.03 6.05 -1.96
N THR A 54 3.60 6.85 -2.86
CA THR A 54 3.42 6.68 -4.30
C THR A 54 4.76 6.87 -5.00
N ALA A 55 4.91 6.25 -6.16
CA ALA A 55 6.10 6.40 -6.99
C ALA A 55 5.79 6.04 -8.43
N GLY A 56 6.75 6.27 -9.33
CA GLY A 56 6.62 5.82 -10.71
C GLY A 56 5.62 6.61 -11.52
N GLY A 57 5.48 7.91 -11.25
CA GLY A 57 4.57 8.76 -12.02
C GLY A 57 3.18 8.88 -11.43
N ILE A 58 2.91 8.21 -10.33
CA ILE A 58 1.65 8.38 -9.61
C ILE A 58 1.74 9.68 -8.81
N LYS A 59 0.68 10.47 -8.83
CA LYS A 59 0.69 11.80 -8.24
C LYS A 59 0.96 11.75 -6.74
N LYS A 60 1.84 12.64 -6.29
CA LYS A 60 2.21 12.71 -4.88
C LYS A 60 1.08 13.17 -3.99
N ASP A 61 0.13 13.93 -4.54
CA ASP A 61 -1.00 14.41 -3.76
C ASP A 61 -1.97 13.29 -3.39
N TYR A 62 -1.78 12.10 -3.93
CA TYR A 62 -2.53 10.93 -3.49
C TYR A 62 -2.15 10.49 -2.08
N VAL A 63 -0.93 10.81 -1.64
CA VAL A 63 -0.50 10.44 -0.29
C VAL A 63 -1.39 11.14 0.73
N GLY A 64 -1.93 10.37 1.66
CA GLY A 64 -2.86 10.87 2.66
C GLY A 64 -4.32 10.76 2.28
N LYS A 65 -4.62 10.45 1.03
CA LYS A 65 -6.01 10.26 0.62
C LYS A 65 -6.55 8.94 1.15
N ALA A 66 -7.81 8.94 1.52
CA ALA A 66 -8.49 7.73 2.00
C ALA A 66 -8.62 6.72 0.87
N ILE A 67 -8.44 5.46 1.20
CA ILE A 67 -8.64 4.39 0.21
C ILE A 67 -10.12 4.12 0.03
N SER A 68 -10.47 3.50 -1.11
CA SER A 68 -11.85 3.16 -1.40
C SER A 68 -12.34 2.04 -0.49
N LYS A 69 -13.65 1.95 -0.34
CA LYS A 69 -14.27 0.85 0.40
C LYS A 69 -13.94 -0.49 -0.25
N GLN A 70 -13.88 -0.50 -1.56
CA GLN A 70 -13.55 -1.70 -2.32
C GLN A 70 -12.16 -2.20 -1.96
N LEU A 71 -11.18 -1.28 -1.88
CA LEU A 71 -9.82 -1.65 -1.50
C LEU A 71 -9.74 -2.09 -0.04
N GLU A 72 -10.49 -1.43 0.85
CA GLU A 72 -10.58 -1.89 2.23
C GLU A 72 -11.00 -3.35 2.32
N ASN A 73 -12.00 -3.72 1.53
CA ASN A 73 -12.51 -5.08 1.54
C ASN A 73 -11.46 -6.08 1.02
N VAL A 74 -10.74 -5.69 -0.04
CA VAL A 74 -9.67 -6.53 -0.58
C VAL A 74 -8.59 -6.78 0.47
N ILE A 75 -8.19 -5.75 1.19
CA ILE A 75 -7.19 -5.88 2.24
C ILE A 75 -7.72 -6.77 3.36
N GLN A 76 -8.92 -6.51 3.81
CA GLN A 76 -9.52 -7.26 4.91
C GLN A 76 -9.66 -8.74 4.55
N ASP A 77 -10.03 -9.03 3.32
CA ASP A 77 -10.21 -10.41 2.84
C ASP A 77 -8.91 -11.08 2.42
N ARG A 78 -7.82 -10.34 2.47
CA ARG A 78 -6.48 -10.81 2.10
C ARG A 78 -6.43 -11.31 0.66
N GLU A 79 -7.19 -10.68 -0.22
CA GLU A 79 -7.23 -11.05 -1.62
C GLU A 79 -6.08 -10.44 -2.39
N GLN A 80 -5.59 -11.19 -3.38
CA GLN A 80 -4.67 -10.66 -4.38
C GLN A 80 -5.47 -10.40 -5.64
N ILE A 81 -5.24 -9.24 -6.25
CA ILE A 81 -5.97 -8.82 -7.44
C ILE A 81 -5.00 -8.70 -8.60
N LEU A 82 -5.41 -9.21 -9.74
CA LEU A 82 -4.73 -8.99 -11.01
C LEU A 82 -5.83 -8.62 -12.00
N SER A 83 -5.83 -7.39 -12.47
CA SER A 83 -6.87 -6.97 -13.39
C SER A 83 -6.35 -6.05 -14.46
N ASP A 84 -6.91 -6.18 -15.66
CA ASP A 84 -6.72 -5.23 -16.74
C ASP A 84 -7.70 -4.08 -16.56
N ARG A 85 -7.53 -3.06 -17.38
CA ARG A 85 -8.28 -1.83 -17.28
C ARG A 85 -9.80 -2.01 -17.23
N ASP A 86 -10.34 -2.88 -18.07
CA ASP A 86 -11.78 -3.07 -18.19
C ASP A 86 -12.30 -4.29 -17.44
N ASP A 87 -11.48 -4.88 -16.59
CA ASP A 87 -11.84 -6.06 -15.84
C ASP A 87 -12.80 -5.69 -14.73
N ARG A 88 -13.79 -6.53 -14.52
CA ARG A 88 -14.74 -6.36 -13.40
C ARG A 88 -14.05 -6.42 -12.05
N LYS A 89 -12.88 -7.02 -11.99
CA LYS A 89 -12.10 -7.13 -10.76
C LYS A 89 -11.32 -5.88 -10.44
N TYR A 90 -11.37 -4.88 -11.32
CA TYR A 90 -10.63 -3.65 -11.06
C TYR A 90 -11.05 -3.04 -9.73
N VAL A 91 -10.06 -2.67 -8.93
CA VAL A 91 -10.29 -2.12 -7.60
C VAL A 91 -9.89 -0.64 -7.61
N LYS A 92 -10.85 0.22 -7.31
CA LYS A 92 -10.60 1.65 -7.16
C LYS A 92 -9.70 1.84 -5.94
N ILE A 93 -8.68 2.69 -6.07
CA ILE A 93 -7.69 2.86 -5.00
C ILE A 93 -8.12 3.95 -4.04
N ALA A 94 -8.19 5.19 -4.52
CA ALA A 94 -8.61 6.31 -3.68
C ALA A 94 -10.12 6.47 -3.73
N ILE A 95 -10.69 6.92 -2.63
CA ILE A 95 -12.14 7.08 -2.52
C ILE A 95 -12.67 8.10 -3.52
N ASP A 96 -11.87 9.12 -3.86
CA ASP A 96 -12.25 10.17 -4.79
C ASP A 96 -11.62 10.03 -6.16
N GLU A 97 -11.15 8.83 -6.49
CA GLU A 97 -10.51 8.59 -7.78
C GLU A 97 -11.50 8.81 -8.93
N THR A 98 -11.11 9.64 -9.88
CA THR A 98 -11.96 9.99 -11.02
C THR A 98 -11.32 9.70 -12.38
N GLY A 99 -10.05 9.28 -12.39
CA GLY A 99 -9.35 9.00 -13.62
C GLY A 99 -9.72 7.67 -14.24
N GLU A 100 -9.14 7.40 -15.40
CA GLU A 100 -9.32 6.11 -16.05
C GLU A 100 -8.66 5.01 -15.22
N SER A 101 -9.25 3.82 -15.27
CA SER A 101 -8.63 2.65 -14.65
C SER A 101 -7.34 2.28 -15.36
N MET A 102 -6.41 1.75 -14.62
CA MET A 102 -5.15 1.23 -15.15
C MET A 102 -5.05 -0.25 -14.81
N PRO A 103 -4.43 -1.06 -15.67
CA PRO A 103 -4.14 -2.43 -15.27
C PRO A 103 -3.41 -2.43 -13.94
N GLN A 104 -3.77 -3.34 -13.05
CA GLN A 104 -3.28 -3.30 -11.67
C GLN A 104 -3.00 -4.67 -11.10
N VAL A 105 -2.09 -4.69 -10.13
CA VAL A 105 -1.91 -5.80 -9.21
C VAL A 105 -2.04 -5.24 -7.81
N VAL A 106 -2.82 -5.90 -6.97
CA VAL A 106 -2.97 -5.52 -5.57
C VAL A 106 -2.57 -6.73 -4.72
N CYS A 107 -1.69 -6.51 -3.76
CA CYS A 107 -1.28 -7.56 -2.85
C CYS A 107 -1.33 -7.02 -1.42
N PRO A 108 -2.14 -7.62 -0.54
CA PRO A 108 -2.19 -7.19 0.85
C PRO A 108 -0.86 -7.42 1.57
N ILE A 109 -0.54 -6.53 2.50
CA ILE A 109 0.62 -6.67 3.38
C ILE A 109 0.14 -7.35 4.66
N LEU A 110 0.76 -8.48 4.97
CA LEU A 110 0.40 -9.24 6.17
C LEU A 110 1.52 -9.14 7.20
N CYS A 111 1.14 -8.79 8.41
CA CYS A 111 2.08 -8.74 9.53
C CYS A 111 1.53 -9.64 10.63
N GLU A 112 2.21 -10.73 10.86
CA GLU A 112 1.81 -11.72 11.87
C GLU A 112 0.35 -12.16 11.68
N GLY A 113 -0.02 -12.36 10.41
CA GLY A 113 -1.36 -12.82 10.05
C GLY A 113 -2.40 -11.74 9.86
N ASP A 114 -2.12 -10.52 10.28
CA ASP A 114 -3.06 -9.42 10.14
C ASP A 114 -2.77 -8.62 8.87
N ALA A 115 -3.81 -8.28 8.14
CA ALA A 115 -3.66 -7.43 6.96
C ALA A 115 -3.54 -5.98 7.41
N ILE A 116 -2.39 -5.37 7.13
CA ILE A 116 -2.10 -4.00 7.60
C ILE A 116 -2.07 -2.97 6.49
N GLY A 117 -2.16 -3.40 5.24
CA GLY A 117 -2.15 -2.48 4.12
C GLY A 117 -2.04 -3.23 2.81
N SER A 118 -1.57 -2.55 1.78
CA SER A 118 -1.43 -3.17 0.46
C SER A 118 -0.30 -2.55 -0.34
N VAL A 119 0.24 -3.35 -1.25
CA VAL A 119 1.15 -2.89 -2.30
C VAL A 119 0.40 -3.00 -3.62
N ILE A 120 0.41 -1.93 -4.40
CA ILE A 120 -0.32 -1.86 -5.66
C ILE A 120 0.65 -1.45 -6.76
N LEU A 121 0.66 -2.23 -7.84
CA LEU A 121 1.37 -1.85 -9.06
C LEU A 121 0.35 -1.44 -10.10
N LEU A 122 0.64 -0.36 -10.82
CA LEU A 122 -0.25 0.18 -11.84
C LEU A 122 0.51 0.33 -13.14
N ASN A 123 -0.07 -0.16 -14.23
CA ASN A 123 0.51 0.05 -15.55
C ASN A 123 -0.03 1.37 -16.10
N LYS A 124 0.86 2.34 -16.29
CA LYS A 124 0.48 3.66 -16.78
C LYS A 124 0.03 3.63 -18.22
N ASP A 125 0.41 2.58 -18.95
CA ASP A 125 -0.14 2.33 -20.26
C ASP A 125 -1.47 1.59 -20.08
N SER A 126 -2.57 2.28 -20.31
CA SER A 126 -3.90 1.70 -20.07
C SER A 126 -4.20 0.52 -21.01
N HIS A 127 -3.46 0.40 -22.11
CA HIS A 127 -3.59 -0.73 -23.03
C HIS A 127 -2.58 -1.83 -22.72
N GLY A 128 -1.75 -1.64 -21.74
CA GLY A 128 -0.79 -2.64 -21.29
C GLY A 128 -1.47 -3.70 -20.45
N HIS A 129 -0.64 -4.61 -19.97
CA HIS A 129 -1.11 -5.74 -19.15
C HIS A 129 -0.28 -5.84 -17.89
N MET A 130 -0.84 -6.51 -16.91
CA MET A 130 -0.13 -6.97 -15.74
C MET A 130 -0.13 -8.49 -15.78
N GLY A 131 0.97 -9.09 -15.39
CA GLY A 131 1.09 -10.52 -15.44
C GLY A 131 1.72 -11.10 -14.19
N GLU A 132 2.19 -12.32 -14.33
CA GLU A 132 2.76 -13.05 -13.20
C GLU A 132 3.99 -12.37 -12.62
N THR A 133 4.82 -11.76 -13.48
CA THR A 133 5.99 -11.03 -13.01
C THR A 133 5.60 -9.92 -12.03
N GLU A 134 4.59 -9.15 -12.39
CA GLU A 134 4.10 -8.08 -11.52
C GLU A 134 3.49 -8.62 -10.24
N GLN A 135 2.79 -9.75 -10.32
CA GLN A 135 2.26 -10.38 -9.12
C GLN A 135 3.38 -10.81 -8.17
N ILE A 136 4.44 -11.38 -8.71
CA ILE A 136 5.58 -11.80 -7.90
C ILE A 136 6.25 -10.59 -7.26
N LEU A 137 6.44 -9.52 -8.01
CA LEU A 137 7.04 -8.31 -7.48
C LEU A 137 6.21 -7.72 -6.34
N ALA A 138 4.91 -7.67 -6.52
CA ALA A 138 4.02 -7.14 -5.49
C ALA A 138 4.03 -8.01 -4.24
N ARG A 139 4.01 -9.33 -4.42
CA ARG A 139 4.07 -10.25 -3.28
C ARG A 139 5.40 -10.14 -2.53
N CYS A 140 6.49 -10.00 -3.28
CA CYS A 140 7.80 -9.86 -2.68
C CYS A 140 7.87 -8.58 -1.83
N ALA A 141 7.37 -7.48 -2.38
CA ALA A 141 7.33 -6.21 -1.67
C ALA A 141 6.44 -6.28 -0.43
N ALA A 142 5.26 -6.85 -0.59
CA ALA A 142 4.32 -6.98 0.53
C ALA A 142 4.88 -7.87 1.62
N GLY A 143 5.51 -8.97 1.25
CA GLY A 143 6.13 -9.88 2.20
C GLY A 143 7.26 -9.22 2.96
N PHE A 144 8.10 -8.48 2.26
CA PHE A 144 9.20 -7.76 2.90
C PHE A 144 8.66 -6.74 3.91
N MET A 145 7.69 -5.95 3.49
CA MET A 145 7.14 -4.92 4.36
C MET A 145 6.47 -5.50 5.59
N GLY A 146 5.74 -6.60 5.41
CA GLY A 146 5.11 -7.27 6.53
C GLY A 146 6.12 -7.75 7.56
N ARG A 147 7.23 -8.31 7.09
CA ARG A 147 8.27 -8.78 7.98
C ARG A 147 8.98 -7.64 8.69
N GLN A 148 9.15 -6.50 8.02
CA GLN A 148 9.76 -5.33 8.66
C GLN A 148 8.92 -4.81 9.81
N MET A 149 7.61 -5.05 9.79
CA MET A 149 6.73 -4.62 10.85
C MET A 149 6.64 -5.61 12.01
N GLU A 150 7.15 -6.81 11.82
CA GLU A 150 7.18 -7.82 12.89
C GLU A 150 8.35 -7.52 13.82
N GLN A 151 8.10 -7.58 15.09
CA GLN A 151 9.14 -7.29 16.09
C GLN A 151 9.26 -8.42 17.09
#